data_45e7e06b5b92fcec6a3a18f68b9c957f
#
_entry.id   45e7e06b5b92fcec6a3a18f68b9c957f
#
_cell.length_a   1.000
_cell.length_b   1.000
_cell.length_c   1.000
_cell.angle_alpha   90.00
_cell.angle_beta   90.00
_cell.angle_gamma   90.00
#
_symmetry.space_group_name_H-M   'P 1'
#
loop_
_entity.id
_entity.type
_entity.pdbx_description
1 polymer ?
#
loop_
_entity_poly.entity_id
_entity_poly.type
_entity_poly.pdbx_seq_one_letter_code
_entity_poly.pdbx_strand_id
1 'polypeptide(L)'
;MSAYYDLYETPVPEGEEPKSLHARVCSKGTISGKEFMERVFREEHMPHAMVVGIVQAITTTLGDWLAKGYTVEIEGLGFFSTTLKCTHPVMNKKEVRAESVKMSTVKFRPSIEFKRYVAGKMELERADKRFFPDKPKAMGDMAAREKSMMDFLEANICITR
;
A
#
# COMPACT_ATOMS: atom_id res chain seq x y z
N MET A 1 -2.38 -0.23 22.11
CA MET A 1 -1.15 -0.11 21.29
C MET A 1 -1.36 1.04 20.32
N SER A 2 -0.62 2.13 20.50
CA SER A 2 -0.77 3.35 19.71
C SER A 2 -0.16 3.22 18.30
N ALA A 3 -0.78 3.87 17.32
CA ALA A 3 -0.21 4.07 16.00
C ALA A 3 0.65 5.35 16.03
N TYR A 4 1.87 5.25 15.52
CA TYR A 4 2.76 6.40 15.49
C TYR A 4 2.54 7.25 14.24
N TYR A 5 2.61 8.58 14.40
CA TYR A 5 2.55 9.51 13.28
C TYR A 5 3.72 10.50 13.32
N ASP A 6 4.07 11.02 12.16
CA ASP A 6 5.02 12.12 12.01
C ASP A 6 4.45 13.18 11.08
N LEU A 7 4.98 14.40 11.19
CA LEU A 7 4.55 15.56 10.42
C LEU A 7 5.50 15.78 9.23
N TYR A 8 4.93 15.94 8.06
CA TYR A 8 5.65 16.18 6.81
C TYR A 8 5.21 17.49 6.18
N GLU A 9 6.15 18.19 5.61
CA GLU A 9 5.88 19.33 4.74
C GLU A 9 5.51 18.86 3.35
N THR A 10 4.53 19.54 2.73
CA THR A 10 4.24 19.32 1.32
C THR A 10 5.40 19.90 0.50
N PRO A 11 6.04 19.16 -0.41
CA PRO A 11 7.02 19.73 -1.32
C PRO A 11 6.39 20.87 -2.10
N VAL A 12 7.05 22.03 -2.08
CA VAL A 12 6.59 23.24 -2.76
C VAL A 12 7.58 23.54 -3.88
N PRO A 13 7.13 23.92 -5.08
CA PRO A 13 8.02 24.44 -6.12
C PRO A 13 8.79 25.67 -5.64
N GLU A 14 9.99 25.90 -6.16
CA GLU A 14 10.80 27.06 -5.83
C GLU A 14 10.02 28.36 -6.06
N GLY A 15 9.91 29.19 -5.03
CA GLY A 15 9.24 30.50 -5.10
C GLY A 15 7.82 30.57 -4.52
N GLU A 16 7.26 29.47 -4.03
CA GLU A 16 5.99 29.47 -3.31
C GLU A 16 6.19 29.42 -1.77
N GLU A 17 5.24 29.96 -1.02
CA GLU A 17 5.27 29.90 0.46
C GLU A 17 5.09 28.45 0.96
N PRO A 18 5.68 28.10 2.11
CA PRO A 18 5.58 26.75 2.68
C PRO A 18 4.12 26.40 2.98
N LYS A 19 3.67 25.25 2.44
CA LYS A 19 2.33 24.70 2.66
C LYS A 19 2.21 24.07 4.04
N SER A 20 0.99 23.93 4.52
CA SER A 20 0.66 23.35 5.82
C SER A 20 1.27 21.96 6.02
N LEU A 21 1.69 21.67 7.24
CA LEU A 21 2.12 20.36 7.68
C LEU A 21 0.95 19.37 7.63
N HIS A 22 1.21 18.13 7.23
CA HIS A 22 0.25 17.06 7.30
C HIS A 22 0.83 15.83 8.01
N ALA A 23 -0.03 15.15 8.76
CA ALA A 23 0.36 13.97 9.51
C ALA A 23 0.34 12.72 8.60
N ARG A 24 1.35 11.87 8.74
CA ARG A 24 1.40 10.54 8.12
C ARG A 24 1.68 9.50 9.18
N VAL A 25 1.04 8.34 9.03
CA VAL A 25 1.29 7.20 9.90
C VAL A 25 2.67 6.63 9.63
N CYS A 26 3.44 6.41 10.69
CA CYS A 26 4.72 5.70 10.62
C CYS A 26 4.44 4.20 10.67
N SER A 27 4.78 3.49 9.60
CA SER A 27 4.57 2.04 9.54
C SER A 27 5.48 1.33 10.54
N LYS A 28 4.90 0.45 11.36
CA LYS A 28 5.64 -0.47 12.25
C LYS A 28 6.15 -1.73 11.55
N GLY A 29 5.85 -1.87 10.28
CA GLY A 29 6.18 -3.05 9.49
C GLY A 29 4.95 -3.65 8.80
N THR A 30 5.14 -4.80 8.17
CA THR A 30 4.09 -5.55 7.49
C THR A 30 3.85 -6.85 8.23
N ILE A 31 2.61 -7.09 8.64
CA ILE A 31 2.19 -8.39 9.18
C ILE A 31 2.05 -9.36 8.01
N SER A 32 2.73 -10.49 8.08
CA SER A 32 2.64 -11.52 7.05
C SER A 32 1.25 -12.18 7.04
N GLY A 33 0.84 -12.70 5.86
CA GLY A 33 -0.44 -13.42 5.77
C GLY A 33 -0.53 -14.61 6.72
N LYS A 34 0.59 -15.30 6.97
CA LYS A 34 0.66 -16.41 7.93
C LYS A 34 0.38 -15.91 9.36
N GLU A 35 1.06 -14.88 9.79
CA GLU A 35 0.88 -14.27 11.12
C GLU A 35 -0.55 -13.73 11.32
N PHE A 36 -1.11 -13.11 10.28
CA PHE A 36 -2.50 -12.66 10.28
C PHE A 36 -3.48 -13.83 10.49
N MET A 37 -3.32 -14.91 9.73
CA MET A 37 -4.17 -16.11 9.86
C MET A 37 -4.01 -16.80 11.24
N GLU A 38 -2.79 -16.86 11.78
CA GLU A 38 -2.55 -17.40 13.13
C GLU A 38 -3.25 -16.57 14.21
N ARG A 39 -3.32 -15.26 14.02
CA ARG A 39 -4.04 -14.39 14.94
C ARG A 39 -5.54 -14.62 14.88
N VAL A 40 -6.13 -14.71 13.69
CA VAL A 40 -7.54 -15.05 13.49
C VAL A 40 -7.87 -16.41 14.13
N PHE A 41 -7.04 -17.43 13.89
CA PHE A 41 -7.19 -18.74 14.51
C PHE A 41 -7.25 -18.67 16.05
N ARG A 42 -6.33 -17.89 16.66
CA ARG A 42 -6.26 -17.76 18.13
C ARG A 42 -7.43 -16.99 18.72
N GLU A 43 -7.83 -15.88 18.08
CA GLU A 43 -8.88 -14.99 18.60
C GLU A 43 -10.28 -15.59 18.42
N GLU A 44 -10.53 -16.26 17.29
CA GLU A 44 -11.84 -16.82 16.96
C GLU A 44 -11.98 -18.32 17.29
N HIS A 45 -10.95 -18.95 17.86
CA HIS A 45 -10.92 -20.38 18.21
C HIS A 45 -11.30 -21.31 17.04
N MET A 46 -11.03 -20.91 15.81
CA MET A 46 -11.32 -21.69 14.61
C MET A 46 -10.18 -22.67 14.29
N PRO A 47 -10.45 -23.87 13.75
CA PRO A 47 -9.38 -24.74 13.25
C PRO A 47 -8.53 -24.05 12.17
N HIS A 48 -7.21 -24.16 12.24
CA HIS A 48 -6.29 -23.51 11.31
C HIS A 48 -6.61 -23.84 9.84
N ALA A 49 -6.93 -25.09 9.53
CA ALA A 49 -7.32 -25.53 8.20
C ALA A 49 -8.58 -24.80 7.68
N MET A 50 -9.54 -24.52 8.58
CA MET A 50 -10.75 -23.78 8.22
C MET A 50 -10.44 -22.33 7.87
N VAL A 51 -9.61 -21.63 8.65
CA VAL A 51 -9.20 -20.26 8.38
C VAL A 51 -8.50 -20.15 7.01
N VAL A 52 -7.55 -21.06 6.73
CA VAL A 52 -6.87 -21.13 5.45
C VAL A 52 -7.85 -21.40 4.30
N GLY A 53 -8.76 -22.34 4.48
CA GLY A 53 -9.77 -22.66 3.47
C GLY A 53 -10.71 -21.49 3.15
N ILE A 54 -11.17 -20.76 4.17
CA ILE A 54 -12.02 -19.59 3.98
C ILE A 54 -11.27 -18.48 3.20
N VAL A 55 -10.03 -18.17 3.59
CA VAL A 55 -9.23 -17.14 2.89
C VAL A 55 -8.99 -17.54 1.45
N GLN A 56 -8.70 -18.82 1.19
CA GLN A 56 -8.52 -19.34 -0.17
C GLN A 56 -9.80 -19.22 -0.99
N ALA A 57 -10.94 -19.61 -0.44
CA ALA A 57 -12.24 -19.52 -1.11
C ALA A 57 -12.61 -18.07 -1.45
N ILE A 58 -12.42 -17.14 -0.51
CA ILE A 58 -12.64 -15.71 -0.74
C ILE A 58 -11.74 -15.23 -1.88
N THR A 59 -10.45 -15.53 -1.84
CA THR A 59 -9.49 -15.09 -2.85
C THR A 59 -9.86 -15.57 -4.25
N THR A 60 -10.21 -16.86 -4.38
CA THR A 60 -10.58 -17.47 -5.66
C THR A 60 -11.88 -16.86 -6.19
N THR A 61 -12.93 -16.83 -5.37
CA THR A 61 -14.25 -16.30 -5.78
C THR A 61 -14.17 -14.81 -6.14
N LEU A 62 -13.45 -14.02 -5.33
CA LEU A 62 -13.22 -12.60 -5.60
C LEU A 62 -12.49 -12.40 -6.94
N GLY A 63 -11.44 -13.18 -7.18
CA GLY A 63 -10.67 -13.13 -8.43
C GLY A 63 -11.53 -13.44 -9.66
N ASP A 64 -12.38 -14.47 -9.58
CA ASP A 64 -13.27 -14.88 -10.68
C ASP A 64 -14.29 -13.79 -11.05
N TRP A 65 -14.88 -13.12 -10.05
CA TRP A 65 -15.83 -12.04 -10.30
C TRP A 65 -15.15 -10.78 -10.83
N LEU A 66 -13.99 -10.43 -10.27
CA LEU A 66 -13.21 -9.28 -10.74
C LEU A 66 -12.69 -9.48 -12.18
N ALA A 67 -12.31 -10.72 -12.54
CA ALA A 67 -11.90 -11.06 -13.91
C ALA A 67 -13.05 -10.91 -14.92
N LYS A 68 -14.29 -11.11 -14.49
CA LYS A 68 -15.50 -10.86 -15.31
C LYS A 68 -15.91 -9.37 -15.37
N GLY A 69 -15.16 -8.47 -14.68
CA GLY A 69 -15.42 -7.03 -14.70
C GLY A 69 -16.43 -6.54 -13.67
N TYR A 70 -16.85 -7.39 -12.74
CA TYR A 70 -17.76 -6.97 -11.66
C TYR A 70 -17.01 -6.21 -10.58
N THR A 71 -17.74 -5.30 -9.91
CA THR A 71 -17.33 -4.76 -8.62
C THR A 71 -17.91 -5.66 -7.54
N VAL A 72 -17.07 -6.13 -6.64
CA VAL A 72 -17.46 -7.06 -5.56
C VAL A 72 -17.48 -6.32 -4.25
N GLU A 73 -18.60 -6.38 -3.54
CA GLU A 73 -18.74 -5.91 -2.17
C GLU A 73 -18.54 -7.08 -1.20
N ILE A 74 -17.66 -6.88 -0.23
CA ILE A 74 -17.58 -7.75 0.96
C ILE A 74 -18.14 -6.95 2.12
N GLU A 75 -19.28 -7.41 2.64
CA GLU A 75 -19.99 -6.75 3.73
C GLU A 75 -19.07 -6.51 4.93
N GLY A 76 -19.16 -5.33 5.53
CA GLY A 76 -18.28 -4.91 6.64
C GLY A 76 -16.86 -4.52 6.22
N LEU A 77 -16.36 -4.95 5.07
CA LEU A 77 -15.01 -4.65 4.61
C LEU A 77 -14.98 -3.52 3.59
N GLY A 78 -15.68 -3.69 2.45
CA GLY A 78 -15.73 -2.69 1.39
C GLY A 78 -15.81 -3.28 -0.02
N PHE A 79 -15.40 -2.48 -0.99
CA PHE A 79 -15.57 -2.75 -2.41
C PHE A 79 -14.24 -3.00 -3.11
N PHE A 80 -14.21 -4.02 -3.94
CA PHE A 80 -13.09 -4.35 -4.83
C PHE A 80 -13.50 -4.11 -6.27
N SER A 81 -12.65 -3.49 -7.06
CA SER A 81 -12.89 -3.22 -8.48
C SER A 81 -11.59 -3.29 -9.26
N THR A 82 -11.67 -3.63 -10.54
CA THR A 82 -10.52 -3.65 -11.45
C THR A 82 -10.41 -2.33 -12.21
N THR A 83 -9.19 -1.92 -12.53
CA THR A 83 -8.91 -0.81 -13.44
C THR A 83 -8.09 -1.29 -14.62
N LEU A 84 -8.37 -0.70 -15.76
CA LEU A 84 -7.69 -1.00 -17.02
C LEU A 84 -6.74 0.13 -17.40
N LYS A 85 -5.74 -0.18 -18.20
CA LYS A 85 -4.85 0.78 -18.84
C LYS A 85 -4.62 0.40 -20.29
N CYS A 86 -4.44 1.39 -21.16
CA CYS A 86 -3.93 1.17 -22.50
C CYS A 86 -2.41 0.98 -22.48
N THR A 87 -1.90 0.11 -23.33
CA THR A 87 -0.44 -0.15 -23.45
C THR A 87 0.29 1.01 -24.12
N HIS A 88 -0.41 1.81 -24.92
CA HIS A 88 0.12 2.99 -25.57
C HIS A 88 -0.82 4.18 -25.39
N PRO A 89 -0.32 5.44 -25.46
CA PRO A 89 -1.18 6.61 -25.54
C PRO A 89 -2.08 6.52 -26.78
N VAL A 90 -3.39 6.64 -26.58
CA VAL A 90 -4.38 6.55 -27.66
C VAL A 90 -5.05 7.90 -27.84
N MET A 91 -4.95 8.47 -29.03
CA MET A 91 -5.56 9.76 -29.38
C MET A 91 -6.98 9.61 -29.92
N ASN A 92 -7.31 8.48 -30.56
CA ASN A 92 -8.61 8.22 -31.15
C ASN A 92 -9.25 6.95 -30.63
N LYS A 93 -10.57 6.98 -30.38
CA LYS A 93 -11.33 5.81 -29.93
C LYS A 93 -11.26 4.61 -30.90
N LYS A 94 -11.03 4.87 -32.21
CA LYS A 94 -10.94 3.83 -33.25
C LYS A 94 -9.62 3.06 -33.22
N GLU A 95 -8.60 3.57 -32.52
CA GLU A 95 -7.28 2.94 -32.40
C GLU A 95 -7.22 1.94 -31.25
N VAL A 96 -8.20 1.98 -30.34
CA VAL A 96 -8.25 1.05 -29.19
C VAL A 96 -8.73 -0.31 -29.67
N ARG A 97 -7.82 -1.28 -29.67
CA ARG A 97 -8.13 -2.69 -29.85
C ARG A 97 -8.12 -3.41 -28.50
N ALA A 98 -8.87 -4.50 -28.37
CA ALA A 98 -8.91 -5.28 -27.14
C ALA A 98 -7.52 -5.71 -26.65
N GLU A 99 -6.59 -6.00 -27.57
CA GLU A 99 -5.21 -6.39 -27.29
C GLU A 99 -4.36 -5.26 -26.66
N SER A 100 -4.74 -3.99 -26.92
CA SER A 100 -4.04 -2.83 -26.36
C SER A 100 -4.53 -2.44 -24.95
N VAL A 101 -5.56 -3.11 -24.44
CA VAL A 101 -6.11 -2.87 -23.10
C VAL A 101 -5.69 -3.98 -22.16
N LYS A 102 -5.07 -3.61 -21.05
CA LYS A 102 -4.62 -4.58 -20.01
C LYS A 102 -5.14 -4.16 -18.64
N MET A 103 -5.30 -5.15 -17.76
CA MET A 103 -5.56 -4.87 -16.35
C MET A 103 -4.40 -4.07 -15.76
N SER A 104 -4.71 -2.99 -15.07
CA SER A 104 -3.73 -2.14 -14.38
C SER A 104 -3.55 -2.57 -12.94
N THR A 105 -4.64 -2.54 -12.16
CA THR A 105 -4.62 -2.90 -10.75
C THR A 105 -6.01 -3.25 -10.24
N VAL A 106 -6.05 -3.92 -9.10
CA VAL A 106 -7.26 -4.06 -8.29
C VAL A 106 -7.29 -2.93 -7.27
N LYS A 107 -8.38 -2.17 -7.24
CA LYS A 107 -8.62 -1.12 -6.25
C LYS A 107 -9.50 -1.65 -5.14
N PHE A 108 -9.13 -1.32 -3.92
CA PHE A 108 -9.94 -1.52 -2.73
C PHE A 108 -10.45 -0.18 -2.20
N ARG A 109 -11.75 -0.09 -1.95
CA ARG A 109 -12.40 1.05 -1.30
C ARG A 109 -13.09 0.57 -0.03
N PRO A 110 -12.57 0.91 1.15
CA PRO A 110 -13.16 0.48 2.41
C PRO A 110 -14.57 1.04 2.60
N SER A 111 -15.44 0.27 3.25
CA SER A 111 -16.77 0.71 3.65
C SER A 111 -16.70 1.85 4.69
N ILE A 112 -17.80 2.57 4.88
CA ILE A 112 -17.87 3.61 5.92
C ILE A 112 -17.77 2.98 7.31
N GLU A 113 -18.38 1.83 7.50
CA GLU A 113 -18.36 1.07 8.74
C GLU A 113 -16.95 0.62 9.10
N PHE A 114 -16.21 0.07 8.15
CA PHE A 114 -14.82 -0.34 8.35
C PHE A 114 -13.93 0.87 8.73
N LYS A 115 -14.11 2.00 8.05
CA LYS A 115 -13.38 3.24 8.39
C LYS A 115 -13.68 3.69 9.82
N ARG A 116 -14.96 3.71 10.21
CA ARG A 116 -15.37 4.09 11.56
C ARG A 116 -14.83 3.13 12.62
N TYR A 117 -14.86 1.84 12.34
CA TYR A 117 -14.32 0.82 13.23
C TYR A 117 -12.81 1.01 13.46
N VAL A 118 -12.03 1.20 12.39
CA VAL A 118 -10.58 1.46 12.49
C VAL A 118 -10.32 2.78 13.22
N ALA A 119 -11.03 3.85 12.88
CA ALA A 119 -10.87 5.15 13.53
C ALA A 119 -11.19 5.10 15.03
N GLY A 120 -12.23 4.36 15.42
CA GLY A 120 -12.60 4.20 16.85
C GLY A 120 -11.59 3.39 17.67
N LYS A 121 -10.80 2.54 17.04
CA LYS A 121 -9.74 1.77 17.71
C LYS A 121 -8.35 2.40 17.59
N MET A 122 -8.21 3.47 16.83
CA MET A 122 -6.93 4.07 16.54
C MET A 122 -6.53 5.07 17.63
N GLU A 123 -5.53 4.72 18.41
CA GLU A 123 -4.86 5.62 19.34
C GLU A 123 -3.61 6.17 18.63
N LEU A 124 -3.49 7.49 18.57
CA LEU A 124 -2.41 8.17 17.87
C LEU A 124 -1.39 8.73 18.84
N GLU A 125 -0.12 8.45 18.59
CA GLU A 125 1.00 8.96 19.37
C GLU A 125 2.08 9.51 18.41
N ARG A 126 2.67 10.64 18.77
CA ARG A 126 3.73 11.23 17.94
C ARG A 126 4.97 10.34 18.00
N ALA A 127 5.54 10.02 16.84
CA ALA A 127 6.74 9.22 16.75
C ALA A 127 7.92 9.92 17.44
N ASP A 128 8.59 9.23 18.38
CA ASP A 128 9.86 9.69 18.92
C ASP A 128 10.95 9.51 17.86
N LYS A 129 11.73 10.55 17.58
CA LYS A 129 12.84 10.53 16.61
C LYS A 129 13.86 9.41 16.87
N ARG A 130 13.93 8.91 18.10
CA ARG A 130 14.79 7.78 18.47
C ARG A 130 14.36 6.45 17.89
N PHE A 131 13.06 6.25 17.64
CA PHE A 131 12.53 4.99 17.08
C PHE A 131 12.46 5.00 15.55
N PHE A 132 12.44 6.18 14.96
CA PHE A 132 12.40 6.36 13.52
C PHE A 132 13.51 7.36 13.16
N PRO A 133 14.76 6.88 13.05
CA PRO A 133 15.84 7.74 12.60
C PRO A 133 15.44 8.37 11.26
N ASP A 134 15.76 9.64 11.11
CA ASP A 134 15.36 10.46 9.97
C ASP A 134 15.42 9.67 8.68
N LYS A 135 14.25 9.43 8.08
CA LYS A 135 14.22 8.95 6.70
C LYS A 135 15.02 9.95 5.87
N PRO A 136 15.92 9.49 5.00
CA PRO A 136 16.65 10.41 4.14
C PRO A 136 15.65 11.38 3.53
N LYS A 137 15.94 12.67 3.64
CA LYS A 137 15.08 13.78 3.17
C LYS A 137 14.48 13.41 1.82
N ALA A 138 13.16 13.51 1.72
CA ALA A 138 12.43 13.17 0.53
C ALA A 138 13.15 13.72 -0.71
N MET A 139 13.48 12.81 -1.59
CA MET A 139 13.91 12.89 -2.96
C MET A 139 13.74 14.29 -3.65
N GLY A 140 14.55 15.23 -3.26
CA GLY A 140 14.76 16.49 -4.01
C GLY A 140 16.18 16.62 -4.51
N ASP A 141 17.10 15.81 -3.99
CA ASP A 141 18.51 15.91 -4.34
C ASP A 141 18.95 14.69 -5.16
N MET A 142 18.92 14.85 -6.47
CA MET A 142 19.42 13.84 -7.43
C MET A 142 20.89 13.50 -7.16
N ALA A 143 21.70 14.46 -6.71
CA ALA A 143 23.10 14.26 -6.38
C ALA A 143 23.31 13.36 -5.15
N ALA A 144 22.44 13.47 -4.13
CA ALA A 144 22.48 12.59 -2.97
C ALA A 144 22.11 11.13 -3.30
N ARG A 145 21.21 10.96 -4.29
CA ARG A 145 20.79 9.63 -4.79
C ARG A 145 21.88 8.97 -5.63
N GLU A 146 22.54 9.73 -6.49
CA GLU A 146 23.69 9.25 -7.28
C GLU A 146 24.87 8.86 -6.37
N LYS A 147 25.16 9.67 -5.35
CA LYS A 147 26.21 9.38 -4.38
C LYS A 147 25.91 8.11 -3.58
N SER A 148 24.68 7.94 -3.09
CA SER A 148 24.27 6.72 -2.36
C SER A 148 24.33 5.47 -3.25
N MET A 149 24.03 5.60 -4.54
CA MET A 149 24.10 4.50 -5.50
C MET A 149 25.54 4.16 -5.87
N MET A 150 26.43 5.15 -5.97
CA MET A 150 27.87 4.95 -6.18
C MET A 150 28.52 4.30 -4.97
N ASP A 151 28.22 4.75 -3.76
CA ASP A 151 28.71 4.15 -2.51
C ASP A 151 28.28 2.68 -2.37
N PHE A 152 27.04 2.36 -2.78
CA PHE A 152 26.53 0.98 -2.79
C PHE A 152 27.25 0.11 -3.83
N LEU A 153 27.52 0.65 -5.02
CA LEU A 153 28.25 -0.06 -6.08
C LEU A 153 29.70 -0.29 -5.70
N GLU A 154 30.38 0.70 -5.13
CA GLU A 154 31.77 0.56 -4.64
C GLU A 154 31.89 -0.48 -3.52
N ALA A 155 30.94 -0.50 -2.57
CA ALA A 155 30.92 -1.50 -1.50
C ALA A 155 30.70 -2.93 -2.01
N ASN A 156 29.99 -3.12 -3.13
CA ASN A 156 29.72 -4.46 -3.71
C ASN A 156 30.76 -4.90 -4.76
N ILE A 157 31.56 -3.98 -5.32
CA ILE A 157 32.66 -4.34 -6.24
C ILE A 157 33.85 -4.96 -5.50
N CYS A 158 34.01 -4.68 -4.21
CA CYS A 158 35.10 -5.27 -3.38
C CYS A 158 34.86 -6.73 -2.97
N ILE A 159 33.74 -7.36 -3.31
CA ILE A 159 33.41 -8.75 -2.90
C ILE A 159 33.77 -9.79 -3.99
N THR A 160 34.19 -9.37 -5.17
CA THR A 160 34.61 -10.28 -6.26
C THR A 160 36.11 -10.14 -6.57
N ARG A 161 36.94 -10.55 -5.63
CA ARG A 161 38.34 -10.96 -5.86
C ARG A 161 38.71 -12.14 -5.00
#